data_ae94654d798fdd85b1d0d769b208c1c4
#
_entry.id   ae94654d798fdd85b1d0d769b208c1c4
#
_cell.length_a   1.000
_cell.length_b   1.000
_cell.length_c   1.000
_cell.angle_alpha   90.00
_cell.angle_beta   90.00
_cell.angle_gamma   90.00
#
_symmetry.space_group_name_H-M   'P 1'
#
loop_
_entity.id
_entity.type
_entity.pdbx_description
1 polymer ?
#
loop_
_entity_poly.entity_id
_entity_poly.type
_entity_poly.pdbx_seq_one_letter_code
_entity_poly.pdbx_strand_id
1 'polypeptide(L)'
;VAAGVLSAEKALALTDRTGVPLAVALEQAGIDPSGVGPSPLVRRMGTFVELHVEQGRGLTAPVGVASSIWPHGRYRFTFGGEANHAGTTLMEDRHDPMLTYAMTALAANKQARLAGARATFGRLSVEPNGTNAVPSQVTAWLDARAADTQTLELLLAAITKQATERAERDGTTLQVTPESVSPIVNFPTGLRDRLVGVLDGAPVLPTGAGHDAGVFSDAGIPTAMLFVRNPTGISHSPAEYAEQDDCLAGVDALAAVLKDLAK
;
A
#
# COMPACT_ATOMS: atom_id res chain seq x y z
N VAL A 1 -9.01 13.78 -1.09
CA VAL A 1 -10.18 14.68 -1.26
C VAL A 1 -9.72 16.05 -1.74
N ALA A 2 -8.73 16.67 -1.08
CA ALA A 2 -8.26 18.00 -1.41
C ALA A 2 -7.84 18.16 -2.89
N ALA A 3 -7.23 17.14 -3.49
CA ALA A 3 -6.87 17.11 -4.91
C ALA A 3 -8.04 16.77 -5.86
N GLY A 4 -9.23 16.45 -5.34
CA GLY A 4 -10.42 16.10 -6.13
C GLY A 4 -10.46 14.65 -6.64
N VAL A 5 -9.45 13.84 -6.39
CA VAL A 5 -9.39 12.43 -6.84
C VAL A 5 -10.45 11.57 -6.13
N LEU A 6 -10.72 11.84 -4.85
CA LEU A 6 -11.78 11.21 -4.08
C LEU A 6 -12.88 12.24 -3.77
N SER A 7 -14.14 11.91 -4.06
CA SER A 7 -15.26 12.83 -3.73
C SER A 7 -15.44 12.96 -2.21
N ALA A 8 -15.92 14.13 -1.77
CA ALA A 8 -16.23 14.38 -0.35
C ALA A 8 -17.23 13.35 0.20
N GLU A 9 -18.29 13.06 -0.55
CA GLU A 9 -19.31 12.10 -0.19
C GLU A 9 -18.72 10.70 0.10
N LYS A 10 -17.88 10.19 -0.83
CA LYS A 10 -17.20 8.91 -0.65
C LYS A 10 -16.25 8.93 0.54
N ALA A 11 -15.49 10.01 0.71
CA ALA A 11 -14.57 10.14 1.83
C ALA A 11 -15.28 10.13 3.17
N LEU A 12 -16.34 10.92 3.31
CA LEU A 12 -17.13 11.05 4.54
C LEU A 12 -17.86 9.74 4.92
N ALA A 13 -18.18 8.91 3.93
CA ALA A 13 -18.79 7.60 4.12
C ALA A 13 -17.80 6.47 4.46
N LEU A 14 -16.46 6.70 4.34
CA LEU A 14 -15.48 5.71 4.74
C LEU A 14 -15.57 5.43 6.24
N THR A 15 -15.58 4.16 6.60
CA THR A 15 -15.65 3.71 7.99
C THR A 15 -14.31 3.20 8.50
N ASP A 16 -14.07 3.38 9.78
CA ASP A 16 -12.98 2.73 10.48
C ASP A 16 -13.25 1.23 10.73
N ARG A 17 -12.37 0.56 11.49
CA ARG A 17 -12.50 -0.87 11.81
C ARG A 17 -13.69 -1.20 12.71
N THR A 18 -14.23 -0.20 13.42
CA THR A 18 -15.39 -0.33 14.32
C THR A 18 -16.70 0.06 13.64
N GLY A 19 -16.64 0.49 12.37
CA GLY A 19 -17.79 0.90 11.58
C GLY A 19 -18.16 2.37 11.72
N VAL A 20 -17.34 3.19 12.40
CA VAL A 20 -17.58 4.64 12.56
C VAL A 20 -17.23 5.36 11.27
N PRO A 21 -18.19 6.08 10.62
CA PRO A 21 -17.92 6.89 9.44
C PRO A 21 -16.98 8.06 9.73
N LEU A 22 -16.16 8.46 8.73
CA LEU A 22 -15.29 9.64 8.85
C LEU A 22 -16.06 10.90 9.24
N ALA A 23 -17.26 11.12 8.69
CA ALA A 23 -18.11 12.26 9.07
C ALA A 23 -18.33 12.32 10.59
N VAL A 24 -18.73 11.18 11.18
CA VAL A 24 -18.98 11.08 12.63
C VAL A 24 -17.70 11.28 13.43
N ALA A 25 -16.58 10.73 12.98
CA ALA A 25 -15.29 10.90 13.66
C ALA A 25 -14.83 12.37 13.65
N LEU A 26 -15.07 13.10 12.55
CA LEU A 26 -14.78 14.54 12.44
C LEU A 26 -15.66 15.36 13.42
N GLU A 27 -16.96 15.10 13.46
CA GLU A 27 -17.89 15.76 14.39
C GLU A 27 -17.49 15.51 15.85
N GLN A 28 -17.12 14.28 16.20
CA GLN A 28 -16.62 13.94 17.54
C GLN A 28 -15.33 14.66 17.89
N ALA A 29 -14.49 14.97 16.88
CA ALA A 29 -13.28 15.77 17.04
C ALA A 29 -13.54 17.30 17.01
N GLY A 30 -14.80 17.74 16.89
CA GLY A 30 -15.16 19.15 16.78
C GLY A 30 -14.83 19.80 15.43
N ILE A 31 -14.67 18.97 14.38
CA ILE A 31 -14.38 19.42 13.02
C ILE A 31 -15.66 19.32 12.19
N ASP A 32 -16.04 20.41 11.50
CA ASP A 32 -17.19 20.42 10.61
C ASP A 32 -16.93 19.57 9.33
N PRO A 33 -17.67 18.46 9.11
CA PRO A 33 -17.51 17.62 7.93
C PRO A 33 -17.85 18.34 6.62
N SER A 34 -18.64 19.41 6.64
CA SER A 34 -18.99 20.18 5.43
C SER A 34 -17.79 20.86 4.79
N GLY A 35 -16.71 21.07 5.55
CA GLY A 35 -15.45 21.58 5.05
C GLY A 35 -14.61 20.57 4.25
N VAL A 36 -14.99 19.31 4.23
CA VAL A 36 -14.29 18.25 3.47
C VAL A 36 -14.61 18.38 1.99
N GLY A 37 -13.60 18.69 1.17
CA GLY A 37 -13.80 18.87 -0.27
C GLY A 37 -12.51 19.24 -1.01
N PRO A 38 -12.61 19.51 -2.33
CA PRO A 38 -11.48 19.99 -3.12
C PRO A 38 -10.96 21.32 -2.60
N SER A 39 -9.66 21.42 -2.37
CA SER A 39 -9.03 22.65 -1.88
C SER A 39 -8.70 23.62 -3.02
N PRO A 40 -9.07 24.89 -2.92
CA PRO A 40 -8.66 25.89 -3.90
C PRO A 40 -7.15 26.12 -3.94
N LEU A 41 -6.43 25.78 -2.86
CA LEU A 41 -4.97 25.87 -2.81
C LEU A 41 -4.31 24.89 -3.79
N VAL A 42 -4.87 23.70 -4.00
CA VAL A 42 -4.34 22.71 -4.92
C VAL A 42 -4.27 23.25 -6.36
N ARG A 43 -5.25 24.04 -6.78
CA ARG A 43 -5.28 24.67 -8.12
C ARG A 43 -4.21 25.76 -8.30
N ARG A 44 -3.59 26.21 -7.22
CA ARG A 44 -2.55 27.26 -7.21
C ARG A 44 -1.14 26.69 -7.07
N MET A 45 -1.02 25.36 -6.88
CA MET A 45 0.28 24.70 -6.78
C MET A 45 0.95 24.66 -8.16
N GLY A 46 2.14 25.23 -8.25
CA GLY A 46 2.99 25.08 -9.44
C GLY A 46 3.76 23.76 -9.43
N THR A 47 4.25 23.37 -8.26
CA THR A 47 4.98 22.11 -8.04
C THR A 47 4.75 21.66 -6.60
N PHE A 48 4.66 20.34 -6.40
CA PHE A 48 4.63 19.72 -5.08
C PHE A 48 5.91 18.92 -4.83
N VAL A 49 6.54 19.10 -3.68
CA VAL A 49 7.71 18.34 -3.27
C VAL A 49 7.46 17.75 -1.90
N GLU A 50 7.54 16.42 -1.79
CA GLU A 50 7.41 15.68 -0.54
C GLU A 50 8.78 15.23 -0.05
N LEU A 51 9.10 15.50 1.22
CA LEU A 51 10.25 14.91 1.91
C LEU A 51 9.76 13.80 2.83
N HIS A 52 10.27 12.60 2.64
CA HIS A 52 9.84 11.43 3.42
C HIS A 52 11.01 10.51 3.75
N VAL A 53 10.94 9.75 4.83
CA VAL A 53 11.86 8.63 5.06
C VAL A 53 11.67 7.56 3.99
N GLU A 54 12.77 6.92 3.54
CA GLU A 54 12.70 5.95 2.43
C GLU A 54 11.78 4.75 2.70
N GLN A 55 11.62 4.35 3.96
CA GLN A 55 10.87 3.15 4.39
C GLN A 55 11.43 1.82 3.84
N GLY A 56 12.60 1.86 3.20
CA GLY A 56 13.35 0.74 2.67
C GLY A 56 14.84 0.83 3.04
N ARG A 57 15.72 0.09 2.35
CA ARG A 57 17.17 0.09 2.51
C ARG A 57 17.92 0.27 1.19
N GLY A 58 17.28 0.88 0.20
CA GLY A 58 17.90 1.10 -1.11
C GLY A 58 18.83 2.31 -1.11
N LEU A 59 18.55 3.30 -0.25
CA LEU A 59 19.31 4.54 -0.19
C LEU A 59 20.55 4.40 0.69
N THR A 60 21.72 4.60 0.10
CA THR A 60 23.02 4.55 0.79
C THR A 60 23.57 5.94 1.15
N ALA A 61 23.11 6.99 0.45
CA ALA A 61 23.40 8.38 0.75
C ALA A 61 22.35 8.95 1.77
N PRO A 62 22.66 10.06 2.47
CA PRO A 62 21.71 10.69 3.41
C PRO A 62 20.38 11.07 2.76
N VAL A 63 20.43 11.54 1.49
CA VAL A 63 19.25 11.99 0.73
C VAL A 63 19.24 11.35 -0.65
N GLY A 64 18.04 11.08 -1.16
CA GLY A 64 17.80 10.59 -2.53
C GLY A 64 16.60 11.25 -3.17
N VAL A 65 16.43 11.05 -4.48
CA VAL A 65 15.30 11.56 -5.27
C VAL A 65 14.48 10.39 -5.79
N ALA A 66 13.14 10.47 -5.66
CA ALA A 66 12.27 9.43 -6.17
C ALA A 66 12.14 9.46 -7.70
N SER A 67 12.16 8.27 -8.33
CA SER A 67 11.84 8.12 -9.75
C SER A 67 10.37 7.83 -9.99
N SER A 68 9.77 7.00 -9.14
CA SER A 68 8.39 6.53 -9.29
C SER A 68 7.86 5.94 -8.00
N ILE A 69 6.53 5.83 -7.91
CA ILE A 69 5.83 4.97 -6.95
C ILE A 69 5.35 3.73 -7.70
N TRP A 70 5.65 2.56 -7.16
CA TRP A 70 5.27 1.28 -7.76
C TRP A 70 3.75 1.12 -7.82
N PRO A 71 3.23 0.45 -8.86
CA PRO A 71 1.84 0.01 -8.89
C PRO A 71 1.60 -0.98 -7.74
N HIS A 72 0.44 -0.85 -7.12
CA HIS A 72 0.05 -1.71 -6.00
C HIS A 72 -1.45 -1.96 -5.97
N GLY A 73 -1.84 -3.08 -5.38
CA GLY A 73 -3.24 -3.43 -5.23
C GLY A 73 -3.52 -4.07 -3.89
N ARG A 74 -4.73 -3.81 -3.38
CA ARG A 74 -5.31 -4.50 -2.21
C ARG A 74 -6.49 -5.33 -2.67
N TYR A 75 -6.46 -6.60 -2.31
CA TYR A 75 -7.44 -7.58 -2.75
C TYR A 75 -7.96 -8.35 -1.55
N ARG A 76 -9.27 -8.51 -1.48
CA ARG A 76 -9.90 -9.35 -0.49
C ARG A 76 -10.13 -10.75 -1.09
N PHE A 77 -9.58 -11.75 -0.41
CA PHE A 77 -9.77 -13.17 -0.70
C PHE A 77 -10.73 -13.72 0.33
N THR A 78 -11.88 -14.22 -0.11
CA THR A 78 -12.86 -14.88 0.74
C THR A 78 -12.89 -16.36 0.38
N PHE A 79 -12.47 -17.19 1.32
CA PHE A 79 -12.48 -18.64 1.22
C PHE A 79 -13.70 -19.16 2.00
N GLY A 80 -14.60 -19.88 1.35
CA GLY A 80 -15.76 -20.50 1.95
C GLY A 80 -15.56 -22.01 2.08
N GLY A 81 -16.01 -22.57 3.19
CA GLY A 81 -15.96 -23.99 3.48
C GLY A 81 -17.13 -24.40 4.39
N GLU A 82 -16.95 -25.45 5.17
CA GLU A 82 -17.99 -26.02 6.04
C GLU A 82 -17.53 -26.03 7.49
N ALA A 83 -18.29 -25.33 8.37
CA ALA A 83 -18.03 -25.38 9.80
C ALA A 83 -18.39 -26.77 10.35
N ASN A 84 -17.49 -27.30 11.18
CA ASN A 84 -17.75 -28.60 11.77
C ASN A 84 -16.94 -28.77 13.08
N HIS A 85 -17.24 -29.83 13.84
CA HIS A 85 -16.56 -30.10 15.09
C HIS A 85 -15.12 -30.63 14.86
N ALA A 86 -14.12 -29.97 15.41
CA ALA A 86 -12.72 -30.28 15.17
C ALA A 86 -12.30 -31.69 15.64
N GLY A 87 -12.95 -32.25 16.65
CA GLY A 87 -12.59 -33.56 17.23
C GLY A 87 -13.37 -34.74 16.65
N THR A 88 -14.55 -34.52 16.07
CA THR A 88 -15.41 -35.63 15.58
C THR A 88 -15.50 -35.71 14.06
N THR A 89 -15.16 -34.66 13.33
CA THR A 89 -15.16 -34.68 11.86
C THR A 89 -13.89 -35.33 11.35
N LEU A 90 -14.03 -36.37 10.58
CA LEU A 90 -12.92 -37.07 9.95
C LEU A 90 -12.14 -36.11 9.03
N MET A 91 -10.84 -36.36 8.84
CA MET A 91 -10.01 -35.46 8.02
C MET A 91 -10.44 -35.45 6.55
N GLU A 92 -10.91 -36.57 6.03
CA GLU A 92 -11.41 -36.75 4.66
C GLU A 92 -12.74 -36.05 4.38
N ASP A 93 -13.53 -35.76 5.45
CA ASP A 93 -14.85 -35.12 5.34
C ASP A 93 -14.76 -33.58 5.49
N ARG A 94 -13.56 -33.01 5.64
CA ARG A 94 -13.38 -31.59 5.91
C ARG A 94 -13.31 -30.76 4.64
N HIS A 95 -14.09 -29.68 4.59
CA HIS A 95 -13.97 -28.56 3.66
C HIS A 95 -13.43 -27.34 4.40
N ASP A 96 -12.14 -27.39 4.75
CA ASP A 96 -11.50 -26.41 5.65
C ASP A 96 -10.87 -25.24 4.87
N PRO A 97 -11.51 -24.03 4.88
CA PRO A 97 -11.01 -22.88 4.15
C PRO A 97 -9.73 -22.30 4.77
N MET A 98 -9.39 -22.64 6.03
CA MET A 98 -8.13 -22.23 6.65
C MET A 98 -6.93 -22.91 5.97
N LEU A 99 -7.06 -24.18 5.59
CA LEU A 99 -5.99 -24.88 4.86
C LEU A 99 -5.82 -24.32 3.46
N THR A 100 -6.92 -24.01 2.78
CA THR A 100 -6.89 -23.35 1.46
C THR A 100 -6.21 -22.00 1.53
N TYR A 101 -6.55 -21.17 2.53
CA TYR A 101 -5.88 -19.90 2.81
C TYR A 101 -4.39 -20.07 3.12
N ALA A 102 -4.03 -21.00 4.00
CA ALA A 102 -2.64 -21.21 4.40
C ALA A 102 -1.75 -21.56 3.20
N MET A 103 -2.22 -22.45 2.32
CA MET A 103 -1.52 -22.81 1.08
C MET A 103 -1.46 -21.63 0.10
N THR A 104 -2.52 -20.82 0.02
CA THR A 104 -2.54 -19.59 -0.79
C THR A 104 -1.52 -18.58 -0.28
N ALA A 105 -1.39 -18.39 1.03
CA ALA A 105 -0.41 -17.48 1.62
C ALA A 105 1.03 -17.90 1.32
N LEU A 106 1.33 -19.20 1.40
CA LEU A 106 2.64 -19.75 1.00
C LEU A 106 2.89 -19.57 -0.50
N ALA A 107 1.88 -19.80 -1.34
CA ALA A 107 1.96 -19.59 -2.78
C ALA A 107 2.24 -18.11 -3.10
N ALA A 108 1.54 -17.17 -2.46
CA ALA A 108 1.75 -15.73 -2.64
C ALA A 108 3.18 -15.32 -2.29
N ASN A 109 3.72 -15.79 -1.17
CA ASN A 109 5.11 -15.55 -0.79
C ASN A 109 6.09 -16.07 -1.85
N LYS A 110 5.88 -17.30 -2.35
CA LYS A 110 6.72 -17.91 -3.38
C LYS A 110 6.66 -17.12 -4.69
N GLN A 111 5.46 -16.80 -5.18
CA GLN A 111 5.28 -16.08 -6.45
C GLN A 111 5.87 -14.67 -6.39
N ALA A 112 5.70 -13.96 -5.28
CA ALA A 112 6.30 -12.64 -5.10
C ALA A 112 7.84 -12.70 -5.14
N ARG A 113 8.45 -13.70 -4.49
CA ARG A 113 9.91 -13.89 -4.55
C ARG A 113 10.40 -14.17 -5.98
N LEU A 114 9.70 -15.01 -6.72
CA LEU A 114 10.05 -15.35 -8.11
C LEU A 114 9.93 -14.14 -9.05
N ALA A 115 8.94 -13.28 -8.81
CA ALA A 115 8.69 -12.08 -9.60
C ALA A 115 9.53 -10.85 -9.16
N GLY A 116 10.34 -10.96 -8.10
CA GLY A 116 11.00 -9.78 -7.50
C GLY A 116 10.03 -8.74 -6.93
N ALA A 117 8.79 -9.15 -6.69
CA ALA A 117 7.68 -8.33 -6.22
C ALA A 117 7.45 -8.47 -4.71
N ARG A 118 6.34 -7.90 -4.22
CA ARG A 118 5.91 -8.00 -2.82
C ARG A 118 4.48 -8.50 -2.77
N ALA A 119 4.18 -9.42 -1.85
CA ALA A 119 2.83 -9.91 -1.58
C ALA A 119 2.71 -10.26 -0.09
N THR A 120 1.74 -9.68 0.58
CA THR A 120 1.55 -9.85 2.02
C THR A 120 0.07 -9.97 2.34
N PHE A 121 -0.31 -11.06 2.98
CA PHE A 121 -1.60 -11.15 3.67
C PHE A 121 -1.43 -10.55 5.08
N GLY A 122 -1.76 -9.27 5.24
CA GLY A 122 -1.53 -8.53 6.49
C GLY A 122 -2.74 -8.50 7.42
N ARG A 123 -3.91 -8.96 6.97
CA ARG A 123 -5.15 -9.02 7.75
C ARG A 123 -5.89 -10.32 7.49
N LEU A 124 -6.44 -10.90 8.55
CA LEU A 124 -7.21 -12.14 8.50
C LEU A 124 -8.45 -12.04 9.40
N SER A 125 -9.57 -12.59 8.94
CA SER A 125 -10.79 -12.82 9.73
C SER A 125 -11.23 -14.26 9.54
N VAL A 126 -11.65 -14.92 10.61
CA VAL A 126 -12.04 -16.33 10.62
C VAL A 126 -13.42 -16.47 11.29
N GLU A 127 -14.29 -17.25 10.72
CA GLU A 127 -15.62 -17.53 11.26
C GLU A 127 -15.84 -19.04 11.36
N PRO A 128 -16.30 -19.53 12.53
CA PRO A 128 -16.64 -18.86 13.79
C PRO A 128 -15.43 -18.52 14.69
N ASN A 129 -14.19 -18.74 14.28
CA ASN A 129 -12.96 -18.46 15.05
C ASN A 129 -12.93 -19.19 16.41
N GLY A 130 -13.39 -20.42 16.45
CA GLY A 130 -13.41 -21.28 17.63
C GLY A 130 -12.27 -22.28 17.61
N THR A 131 -11.60 -22.50 18.75
CA THR A 131 -10.47 -23.42 18.87
C THR A 131 -10.82 -24.88 18.52
N ASN A 132 -12.08 -25.26 18.71
CA ASN A 132 -12.60 -26.61 18.49
C ASN A 132 -13.54 -26.74 17.29
N ALA A 133 -13.50 -25.78 16.38
CA ALA A 133 -14.33 -25.76 15.18
C ALA A 133 -13.48 -25.65 13.91
N VAL A 134 -13.82 -26.42 12.87
CA VAL A 134 -13.40 -26.16 11.51
C VAL A 134 -14.09 -24.86 11.06
N PRO A 135 -13.38 -23.88 10.45
CA PRO A 135 -14.00 -22.66 9.99
C PRO A 135 -15.03 -22.90 8.85
N SER A 136 -16.05 -22.04 8.78
CA SER A 136 -16.91 -21.95 7.59
C SER A 136 -16.41 -20.90 6.60
N GLN A 137 -15.69 -19.88 7.08
CA GLN A 137 -15.14 -18.82 6.23
C GLN A 137 -13.84 -18.29 6.77
N VAL A 138 -12.93 -18.00 5.82
CA VAL A 138 -11.71 -17.23 6.06
C VAL A 138 -11.69 -16.07 5.08
N THR A 139 -11.58 -14.86 5.60
CA THR A 139 -11.40 -13.64 4.77
C THR A 139 -10.00 -13.09 5.02
N ALA A 140 -9.22 -12.94 3.96
CA ALA A 140 -7.83 -12.47 4.01
C ALA A 140 -7.62 -11.29 3.06
N TRP A 141 -6.79 -10.33 3.45
CA TRP A 141 -6.46 -9.15 2.64
C TRP A 141 -5.02 -9.21 2.18
N LEU A 142 -4.86 -9.28 0.86
CA LEU A 142 -3.58 -9.26 0.17
C LEU A 142 -3.23 -7.83 -0.22
N ASP A 143 -2.04 -7.35 0.19
CA ASP A 143 -1.35 -6.21 -0.40
C ASP A 143 -0.27 -6.76 -1.36
N ALA A 144 -0.34 -6.37 -2.63
CA ALA A 144 0.60 -6.79 -3.66
C ALA A 144 1.20 -5.57 -4.38
N ARG A 145 2.53 -5.59 -4.60
CA ARG A 145 3.30 -4.49 -5.22
C ARG A 145 4.37 -5.05 -6.14
N ALA A 146 4.63 -4.38 -7.25
CA ALA A 146 5.67 -4.75 -8.18
C ALA A 146 6.30 -3.51 -8.84
N ALA A 147 7.44 -3.67 -9.50
CA ALA A 147 8.14 -2.56 -10.15
C ALA A 147 7.36 -1.99 -11.36
N ASP A 148 6.49 -2.77 -11.97
CA ASP A 148 5.65 -2.39 -13.10
C ASP A 148 4.27 -3.07 -13.05
N THR A 149 3.33 -2.54 -13.83
CA THR A 149 1.94 -3.00 -13.86
C THR A 149 1.82 -4.45 -14.36
N GLN A 150 2.58 -4.82 -15.39
CA GLN A 150 2.53 -6.16 -15.97
C GLN A 150 2.97 -7.22 -14.94
N THR A 151 4.05 -6.95 -14.23
CA THR A 151 4.55 -7.83 -13.17
C THR A 151 3.53 -7.97 -12.05
N LEU A 152 2.85 -6.89 -11.65
CA LEU A 152 1.78 -6.93 -10.64
C LEU A 152 0.59 -7.79 -11.10
N GLU A 153 0.14 -7.62 -12.33
CA GLU A 153 -0.97 -8.38 -12.92
C GLU A 153 -0.64 -9.88 -13.01
N LEU A 154 0.56 -10.22 -13.49
CA LEU A 154 1.02 -11.60 -13.56
C LEU A 154 1.16 -12.24 -12.18
N LEU A 155 1.66 -11.49 -11.20
CA LEU A 155 1.74 -11.95 -9.82
C LEU A 155 0.35 -12.29 -9.26
N LEU A 156 -0.62 -11.37 -9.42
CA LEU A 156 -1.98 -11.58 -8.94
C LEU A 156 -2.64 -12.78 -9.65
N ALA A 157 -2.48 -12.88 -10.97
CA ALA A 157 -3.00 -14.00 -11.74
C ALA A 157 -2.43 -15.35 -11.26
N ALA A 158 -1.11 -15.40 -11.01
CA ALA A 158 -0.45 -16.62 -10.51
C ALA A 158 -0.93 -17.01 -9.11
N ILE A 159 -1.11 -16.03 -8.20
CA ILE A 159 -1.63 -16.27 -6.85
C ILE A 159 -3.09 -16.77 -6.93
N THR A 160 -3.93 -16.08 -7.69
CA THR A 160 -5.36 -16.43 -7.84
C THR A 160 -5.52 -17.82 -8.44
N LYS A 161 -4.75 -18.15 -9.49
CA LYS A 161 -4.77 -19.48 -10.10
C LYS A 161 -4.47 -20.58 -9.07
N GLN A 162 -3.38 -20.44 -8.30
CA GLN A 162 -3.00 -21.43 -7.29
C GLN A 162 -4.02 -21.54 -6.17
N ALA A 163 -4.62 -20.41 -5.77
CA ALA A 163 -5.69 -20.35 -4.77
C ALA A 163 -6.95 -21.10 -5.26
N THR A 164 -7.34 -20.91 -6.53
CA THR A 164 -8.49 -21.60 -7.15
C THR A 164 -8.24 -23.11 -7.23
N GLU A 165 -7.09 -23.51 -7.77
CA GLU A 165 -6.72 -24.93 -7.86
C GLU A 165 -6.65 -25.61 -6.50
N ARG A 166 -6.27 -24.86 -5.46
CA ARG A 166 -6.28 -25.35 -4.09
C ARG A 166 -7.69 -25.46 -3.54
N ALA A 167 -8.54 -24.46 -3.75
CA ALA A 167 -9.94 -24.47 -3.33
C ALA A 167 -10.71 -25.66 -3.92
N GLU A 168 -10.53 -25.92 -5.23
CA GLU A 168 -11.13 -27.08 -5.91
C GLU A 168 -10.70 -28.41 -5.27
N ARG A 169 -9.41 -28.54 -4.93
CA ARG A 169 -8.86 -29.75 -4.29
C ARG A 169 -9.38 -29.98 -2.88
N ASP A 170 -9.57 -28.87 -2.12
CA ASP A 170 -10.02 -28.90 -0.73
C ASP A 170 -11.56 -28.95 -0.60
N GLY A 171 -12.28 -28.91 -1.73
CA GLY A 171 -13.74 -28.81 -1.73
C GLY A 171 -14.27 -27.49 -1.15
N THR A 172 -13.46 -26.41 -1.21
CA THR A 172 -13.79 -25.08 -0.72
C THR A 172 -14.09 -24.12 -1.87
N THR A 173 -14.56 -22.91 -1.57
CA THR A 173 -14.82 -21.87 -2.56
C THR A 173 -13.84 -20.71 -2.40
N LEU A 174 -13.60 -19.97 -3.49
CA LEU A 174 -12.80 -18.75 -3.49
C LEU A 174 -13.52 -17.62 -4.21
N GLN A 175 -13.53 -16.45 -3.57
CA GLN A 175 -13.88 -15.17 -4.21
C GLN A 175 -12.75 -14.18 -4.02
N VAL A 176 -12.30 -13.54 -5.10
CA VAL A 176 -11.29 -12.46 -5.07
C VAL A 176 -11.94 -11.16 -5.48
N THR A 177 -11.85 -10.15 -4.63
CA THR A 177 -12.45 -8.82 -4.87
C THR A 177 -11.35 -7.76 -4.77
N PRO A 178 -11.09 -6.96 -5.82
CA PRO A 178 -10.21 -5.81 -5.71
C PRO A 178 -10.87 -4.73 -4.84
N GLU A 179 -10.14 -4.19 -3.86
CA GLU A 179 -10.61 -3.10 -2.99
C GLU A 179 -9.95 -1.75 -3.36
N SER A 180 -8.68 -1.80 -3.77
CA SER A 180 -7.94 -0.61 -4.20
C SER A 180 -6.84 -1.07 -5.17
N VAL A 181 -6.76 -0.43 -6.32
CA VAL A 181 -5.69 -0.65 -7.30
C VAL A 181 -5.16 0.71 -7.74
N SER A 182 -3.87 0.93 -7.57
CA SER A 182 -3.18 2.15 -7.96
C SER A 182 -2.19 1.82 -9.08
N PRO A 183 -2.21 2.56 -10.20
CA PRO A 183 -1.23 2.40 -11.26
C PRO A 183 0.16 2.84 -10.81
N ILE A 184 1.16 2.62 -11.65
CA ILE A 184 2.48 3.22 -11.46
C ILE A 184 2.36 4.75 -11.57
N VAL A 185 3.02 5.46 -10.65
CA VAL A 185 3.18 6.91 -10.75
C VAL A 185 4.63 7.20 -11.10
N ASN A 186 4.87 7.71 -12.30
CA ASN A 186 6.20 8.15 -12.73
C ASN A 186 6.32 9.65 -12.50
N PHE A 187 7.30 10.08 -11.71
CA PHE A 187 7.58 11.49 -11.53
C PHE A 187 8.20 12.09 -12.80
N PRO A 188 7.88 13.37 -13.14
CA PRO A 188 8.39 14.03 -14.34
C PRO A 188 9.93 14.00 -14.38
N THR A 189 10.50 13.40 -15.42
CA THR A 189 11.97 13.21 -15.55
C THR A 189 12.72 14.54 -15.51
N GLY A 190 12.20 15.58 -16.18
CA GLY A 190 12.83 16.91 -16.17
C GLY A 190 12.87 17.52 -14.78
N LEU A 191 11.81 17.38 -13.98
CA LEU A 191 11.80 17.86 -12.58
C LEU A 191 12.77 17.04 -11.73
N ARG A 192 12.67 15.70 -11.80
CA ARG A 192 13.59 14.80 -11.08
C ARG A 192 15.06 15.13 -11.37
N ASP A 193 15.43 15.24 -12.64
CA ASP A 193 16.82 15.48 -13.05
C ASP A 193 17.32 16.87 -12.62
N ARG A 194 16.41 17.87 -12.62
CA ARG A 194 16.69 19.20 -12.03
C ARG A 194 17.03 19.09 -10.54
N LEU A 195 16.22 18.33 -9.78
CA LEU A 195 16.45 18.13 -8.34
C LEU A 195 17.77 17.39 -8.08
N VAL A 196 18.08 16.35 -8.88
CA VAL A 196 19.35 15.65 -8.82
C VAL A 196 20.52 16.61 -9.02
N GLY A 197 20.42 17.54 -9.97
CA GLY A 197 21.44 18.57 -10.20
C GLY A 197 21.58 19.56 -9.03
N VAL A 198 20.46 19.98 -8.41
CA VAL A 198 20.46 20.86 -7.21
C VAL A 198 21.11 20.17 -6.00
N LEU A 199 21.01 18.84 -5.94
CA LEU A 199 21.49 18.01 -4.83
C LEU A 199 22.80 17.26 -5.15
N ASP A 200 23.66 17.85 -6.00
CA ASP A 200 25.00 17.37 -6.33
C ASP A 200 25.07 15.89 -6.76
N GLY A 201 24.06 15.44 -7.53
CA GLY A 201 24.03 14.07 -8.04
C GLY A 201 23.40 13.06 -7.06
N ALA A 202 22.46 13.48 -6.23
CA ALA A 202 21.73 12.58 -5.32
C ALA A 202 21.20 11.33 -6.04
N PRO A 203 21.30 10.14 -5.43
CA PRO A 203 20.85 8.90 -6.05
C PRO A 203 19.36 8.91 -6.32
N VAL A 204 18.97 8.25 -7.44
CA VAL A 204 17.58 8.13 -7.88
C VAL A 204 17.11 6.70 -7.63
N LEU A 205 15.95 6.54 -6.97
CA LEU A 205 15.39 5.24 -6.68
C LEU A 205 13.84 5.27 -6.70
N PRO A 206 13.18 4.14 -7.06
CA PRO A 206 11.74 4.03 -6.94
C PRO A 206 11.35 3.72 -5.49
N THR A 207 10.06 3.91 -5.17
CA THR A 207 9.49 3.44 -3.90
C THR A 207 8.36 2.45 -4.13
N GLY A 208 8.27 1.45 -3.26
CA GLY A 208 7.11 0.57 -3.17
C GLY A 208 6.03 1.11 -2.23
N ALA A 209 6.27 2.20 -1.50
CA ALA A 209 5.29 2.81 -0.59
C ALA A 209 4.40 3.81 -1.35
N GLY A 210 3.13 3.92 -0.93
CA GLY A 210 2.22 4.98 -1.39
C GLY A 210 2.46 6.27 -0.61
N HIS A 211 2.40 7.41 -1.31
CA HIS A 211 2.68 8.74 -0.75
C HIS A 211 1.69 9.77 -1.27
N ASP A 212 1.58 10.91 -0.58
CA ASP A 212 0.75 12.03 -1.01
C ASP A 212 1.20 12.59 -2.37
N ALA A 213 2.51 12.52 -2.65
CA ALA A 213 3.08 12.84 -3.95
C ALA A 213 2.42 12.11 -5.12
N GLY A 214 2.02 10.83 -4.92
CA GLY A 214 1.27 10.07 -5.92
C GLY A 214 -0.08 10.70 -6.21
N VAL A 215 -0.81 11.11 -5.18
CA VAL A 215 -2.14 11.73 -5.32
C VAL A 215 -2.06 13.07 -6.05
N PHE A 216 -1.07 13.89 -5.75
CA PHE A 216 -0.87 15.18 -6.43
C PHE A 216 -0.40 15.00 -7.87
N SER A 217 0.46 14.01 -8.13
CA SER A 217 0.87 13.64 -9.48
C SER A 217 -0.31 13.18 -10.34
N ASP A 218 -1.18 12.32 -9.79
CA ASP A 218 -2.42 11.87 -10.47
C ASP A 218 -3.41 13.02 -10.71
N ALA A 219 -3.38 14.04 -9.87
CA ALA A 219 -4.15 15.28 -10.06
C ALA A 219 -3.54 16.22 -11.10
N GLY A 220 -2.44 15.84 -11.76
CA GLY A 220 -1.77 16.62 -12.82
C GLY A 220 -0.84 17.71 -12.31
N ILE A 221 -0.49 17.72 -11.03
CA ILE A 221 0.48 18.65 -10.45
C ILE A 221 1.90 18.10 -10.68
N PRO A 222 2.84 18.91 -11.23
CA PRO A 222 4.24 18.53 -11.29
C PRO A 222 4.74 18.17 -9.89
N THR A 223 5.14 16.93 -9.68
CA THR A 223 5.44 16.41 -8.33
C THR A 223 6.79 15.73 -8.30
N ALA A 224 7.49 15.88 -7.20
CA ALA A 224 8.73 15.18 -6.89
C ALA A 224 8.75 14.72 -5.43
N MET A 225 9.61 13.76 -5.12
CA MET A 225 9.87 13.31 -3.76
C MET A 225 11.36 13.28 -3.47
N LEU A 226 11.70 13.63 -2.24
CA LEU A 226 13.02 13.44 -1.65
C LEU A 226 12.93 12.37 -0.56
N PHE A 227 13.95 11.53 -0.46
CA PHE A 227 14.05 10.53 0.59
C PHE A 227 15.14 10.88 1.59
N VAL A 228 14.87 10.64 2.86
CA VAL A 228 15.86 10.55 3.93
C VAL A 228 16.18 9.07 4.14
N ARG A 229 17.47 8.75 4.29
CA ARG A 229 17.94 7.38 4.48
C ARG A 229 17.30 6.74 5.73
N ASN A 230 16.83 5.49 5.57
CA ASN A 230 16.45 4.60 6.65
C ASN A 230 17.51 3.48 6.76
N PRO A 231 18.42 3.54 7.73
CA PRO A 231 19.53 2.58 7.79
C PRO A 231 19.07 1.16 8.16
N THR A 232 17.92 1.02 8.79
CA THR A 232 17.37 -0.26 9.24
C THR A 232 16.47 -0.94 8.22
N GLY A 233 15.80 -0.16 7.37
CA GLY A 233 14.73 -0.61 6.48
C GLY A 233 13.47 -1.05 7.22
N ILE A 234 13.38 -0.79 8.53
CA ILE A 234 12.19 -1.07 9.34
C ILE A 234 11.21 0.09 9.16
N SER A 235 9.94 -0.23 8.89
CA SER A 235 8.85 0.73 8.82
C SER A 235 7.56 0.13 9.39
N HIS A 236 6.57 0.97 9.74
CA HIS A 236 5.32 0.59 10.41
C HIS A 236 5.55 -0.16 11.73
N SER A 237 6.61 0.19 12.45
CA SER A 237 7.03 -0.41 13.71
C SER A 237 7.60 0.68 14.63
N PRO A 238 7.52 0.53 15.97
CA PRO A 238 8.20 1.42 16.92
C PRO A 238 9.73 1.47 16.76
N ALA A 239 10.32 0.52 16.02
CA ALA A 239 11.74 0.48 15.71
C ALA A 239 12.10 1.19 14.39
N GLU A 240 11.16 1.89 13.75
CA GLU A 240 11.43 2.75 12.59
C GLU A 240 12.33 3.90 13.02
N TYR A 241 13.41 4.11 12.28
CA TYR A 241 14.46 5.05 12.67
C TYR A 241 15.16 5.68 11.47
N ALA A 242 15.49 6.95 11.61
CA ALA A 242 16.43 7.65 10.74
C ALA A 242 17.44 8.41 11.59
N GLU A 243 18.68 8.49 11.13
CA GLU A 243 19.73 9.24 11.81
C GLU A 243 19.41 10.74 11.81
N GLN A 244 19.72 11.43 12.92
CA GLN A 244 19.45 12.88 13.02
C GLN A 244 20.15 13.67 11.92
N ASP A 245 21.40 13.33 11.62
CA ASP A 245 22.17 14.02 10.58
C ASP A 245 21.58 13.81 9.18
N ASP A 246 21.00 12.62 8.90
CA ASP A 246 20.30 12.35 7.65
C ASP A 246 18.99 13.15 7.57
N CYS A 247 18.27 13.30 8.69
CA CYS A 247 17.08 14.15 8.75
C CYS A 247 17.41 15.61 8.50
N LEU A 248 18.49 16.13 9.09
CA LEU A 248 18.96 17.50 8.86
C LEU A 248 19.37 17.70 7.39
N ALA A 249 20.12 16.74 6.83
CA ALA A 249 20.46 16.77 5.40
C ALA A 249 19.20 16.78 4.50
N GLY A 250 18.15 16.05 4.88
CA GLY A 250 16.86 16.07 4.19
C GLY A 250 16.19 17.43 4.22
N VAL A 251 16.20 18.11 5.37
CA VAL A 251 15.66 19.48 5.51
C VAL A 251 16.45 20.48 4.66
N ASP A 252 17.78 20.40 4.67
CA ASP A 252 18.65 21.27 3.86
C ASP A 252 18.41 21.01 2.36
N ALA A 253 18.27 19.75 1.96
CA ALA A 253 17.96 19.36 0.58
C ALA A 253 16.60 19.95 0.14
N LEU A 254 15.55 19.80 0.97
CA LEU A 254 14.24 20.39 0.68
C LEU A 254 14.33 21.92 0.54
N ALA A 255 15.05 22.58 1.43
CA ALA A 255 15.23 24.03 1.37
C ALA A 255 15.99 24.47 0.10
N ALA A 256 17.02 23.72 -0.33
CA ALA A 256 17.74 24.00 -1.57
C ALA A 256 16.84 23.84 -2.80
N VAL A 257 16.08 22.76 -2.86
CA VAL A 257 15.12 22.48 -3.93
C VAL A 257 14.03 23.54 -4.01
N LEU A 258 13.42 23.93 -2.91
CA LEU A 258 12.37 24.97 -2.90
C LEU A 258 12.91 26.33 -3.33
N LYS A 259 14.14 26.69 -2.92
CA LYS A 259 14.81 27.92 -3.39
C LYS A 259 15.08 27.90 -4.90
N ASP A 260 15.40 26.74 -5.45
CA ASP A 260 15.65 26.61 -6.88
C ASP A 260 14.34 26.66 -7.69
N LEU A 261 13.28 25.99 -7.23
CA LEU A 261 11.97 25.98 -7.87
C LEU A 261 11.23 27.32 -7.81
N ALA A 262 11.58 28.21 -6.87
CA ALA A 262 11.00 29.55 -6.72
C ALA A 262 11.65 30.61 -7.66
N LYS A 263 12.68 30.27 -8.42
CA LYS A 263 13.30 31.14 -9.44
C LYS A 263 12.49 31.14 -10.73
#